data_7f7d9c0a48262d664741fc43ac099470
#
_entry.id   7f7d9c0a48262d664741fc43ac099470
#
_cell.length_a   1.000
_cell.length_b   1.000
_cell.length_c   1.000
_cell.angle_alpha   90.00
_cell.angle_beta   90.00
_cell.angle_gamma   90.00
#
_symmetry.space_group_name_H-M   'P 1'
#
loop_
_entity.id
_entity.type
_entity.pdbx_description
1 polymer ?
#
loop_
_entity_poly.entity_id
_entity_poly.type
_entity_poly.pdbx_seq_one_letter_code
_entity_poly.pdbx_strand_id
1 'polypeptide(L)'
;MKSISTTQRFTVISLLQEGYSCRKIEAKTGLGRSTVSRVRKEVEIDKENHIGGCPSKLSPCDKSAIIRQITTGHLDNAVQVTQFINNTLPYPVTSQTVCNVLKEDSFYASTKQKVPLLKARHHTACLKFAREHMEWTVEDWKKVLWSDETKINRIGSDGRQVVWKKKKEQISDRTTTPTVKHGGGGNLMVWGCFGWNGVGKLVEVQGIMDKHQYCEILEDGVVESFEVLDLEEGERYFQQDNDPKHASHLATQWFEDHDIQVLVWPSQSPDLNPIEHLWEHLKHCLKKYPSPPKGVHELWDRVAEEWNKIPPEVCQTLIESMPRRMEAVMKAKGGHTKY
;
A
#
# COMPACT_ATOMS: atom_id res chain seq x y z
N MET A 1 25.32 -53.49 -20.93
CA MET A 1 25.80 -52.27 -21.65
C MET A 1 27.20 -52.57 -22.14
N LYS A 2 27.51 -52.36 -23.42
CA LYS A 2 28.89 -52.54 -23.89
C LYS A 2 29.79 -51.43 -23.31
N SER A 3 30.81 -51.83 -22.52
CA SER A 3 31.81 -50.89 -22.01
C SER A 3 32.70 -50.41 -23.18
N ILE A 4 32.99 -49.15 -23.27
CA ILE A 4 33.93 -48.59 -24.25
C ILE A 4 35.35 -48.93 -23.83
N SER A 5 36.24 -49.23 -24.80
CA SER A 5 37.65 -49.49 -24.50
C SER A 5 38.33 -48.20 -24.00
N THR A 6 39.42 -48.41 -23.24
CA THR A 6 40.23 -47.29 -22.70
C THR A 6 40.71 -46.37 -23.83
N THR A 7 41.13 -46.94 -24.96
CA THR A 7 41.57 -46.21 -26.15
C THR A 7 40.46 -45.35 -26.78
N GLN A 8 39.25 -45.91 -26.89
CA GLN A 8 38.10 -45.19 -27.41
C GLN A 8 37.68 -44.01 -26.46
N ARG A 9 37.81 -44.23 -25.16
CA ARG A 9 37.52 -43.20 -24.16
C ARG A 9 38.53 -42.03 -24.27
N PHE A 10 39.82 -42.31 -24.42
CA PHE A 10 40.83 -41.27 -24.63
C PHE A 10 40.61 -40.48 -25.94
N THR A 11 40.26 -41.15 -27.03
CA THR A 11 39.93 -40.49 -28.31
C THR A 11 38.73 -39.56 -28.15
N VAL A 12 37.69 -39.97 -27.44
CA VAL A 12 36.51 -39.10 -27.18
C VAL A 12 36.91 -37.88 -26.33
N ILE A 13 37.75 -38.06 -25.31
CA ILE A 13 38.19 -36.96 -24.44
C ILE A 13 39.03 -35.96 -25.25
N SER A 14 40.00 -36.42 -26.05
CA SER A 14 40.82 -35.54 -26.91
C SER A 14 39.93 -34.72 -27.85
N LEU A 15 38.98 -35.36 -28.55
CA LEU A 15 38.06 -34.64 -29.46
C LEU A 15 37.11 -33.67 -28.72
N LEU A 16 36.75 -33.96 -27.48
CA LEU A 16 35.99 -33.03 -26.64
C LEU A 16 36.79 -31.81 -26.22
N GLN A 17 38.09 -32.01 -25.89
CA GLN A 17 39.04 -30.93 -25.57
C GLN A 17 39.34 -30.05 -26.76
N GLU A 18 39.40 -30.63 -28.01
CA GLU A 18 39.48 -29.90 -29.26
C GLU A 18 38.20 -29.16 -29.66
N GLY A 19 37.12 -29.22 -28.82
CA GLY A 19 35.86 -28.47 -29.03
C GLY A 19 34.88 -29.12 -29.98
N TYR A 20 35.09 -30.36 -30.41
CA TYR A 20 34.11 -31.03 -31.27
C TYR A 20 32.78 -31.30 -30.57
N SER A 21 31.68 -31.10 -31.29
CA SER A 21 30.36 -31.44 -30.79
C SER A 21 30.15 -32.95 -30.67
N CYS A 22 29.28 -33.40 -29.76
CA CYS A 22 28.97 -34.82 -29.61
C CYS A 22 28.48 -35.49 -30.92
N ARG A 23 27.82 -34.75 -31.82
CA ARG A 23 27.44 -35.24 -33.15
C ARG A 23 28.64 -35.47 -34.09
N LYS A 24 29.60 -34.55 -34.07
CA LYS A 24 30.84 -34.70 -34.86
C LYS A 24 31.72 -35.83 -34.31
N ILE A 25 31.75 -36.03 -32.99
CA ILE A 25 32.48 -37.12 -32.36
C ILE A 25 31.83 -38.47 -32.67
N GLU A 26 30.52 -38.58 -32.64
CA GLU A 26 29.77 -39.75 -33.08
C GLU A 26 30.11 -40.11 -34.52
N ALA A 27 30.11 -39.16 -35.42
CA ALA A 27 30.47 -39.40 -36.85
C ALA A 27 31.95 -39.83 -37.05
N LYS A 28 32.88 -39.33 -36.21
CA LYS A 28 34.29 -39.67 -36.31
C LYS A 28 34.67 -40.99 -35.63
N THR A 29 33.98 -41.38 -34.55
CA THR A 29 34.36 -42.53 -33.71
C THR A 29 33.41 -43.72 -33.85
N GLY A 30 32.25 -43.56 -34.47
CA GLY A 30 31.18 -44.58 -34.53
C GLY A 30 30.51 -44.92 -33.20
N LEU A 31 30.86 -44.17 -32.13
CA LEU A 31 30.25 -44.36 -30.80
C LEU A 31 28.95 -43.58 -30.70
N GLY A 32 27.92 -44.23 -30.16
CA GLY A 32 26.61 -43.57 -30.01
C GLY A 32 26.68 -42.31 -29.19
N ARG A 33 25.89 -41.29 -29.54
CA ARG A 33 25.84 -39.95 -28.93
C ARG A 33 25.65 -40.03 -27.40
N SER A 34 24.82 -40.96 -26.90
CA SER A 34 24.63 -41.16 -25.46
C SER A 34 25.90 -41.53 -24.73
N THR A 35 26.75 -42.35 -25.35
CA THR A 35 28.06 -42.76 -24.82
C THR A 35 29.03 -41.58 -24.79
N VAL A 36 29.10 -40.81 -25.87
CA VAL A 36 29.93 -39.60 -25.94
C VAL A 36 29.46 -38.56 -24.90
N SER A 37 28.15 -38.38 -24.74
CA SER A 37 27.59 -37.46 -23.76
C SER A 37 27.89 -37.90 -22.32
N ARG A 38 27.92 -39.21 -22.02
CA ARG A 38 28.28 -39.73 -20.71
C ARG A 38 29.76 -39.45 -20.41
N VAL A 39 30.67 -39.76 -21.32
CA VAL A 39 32.10 -39.44 -21.17
C VAL A 39 32.32 -37.95 -20.94
N ARG A 40 31.59 -37.10 -21.65
CA ARG A 40 31.68 -35.66 -21.48
C ARG A 40 31.25 -35.21 -20.07
N LYS A 41 30.19 -35.80 -19.50
CA LYS A 41 29.73 -35.50 -18.14
C LYS A 41 30.75 -35.96 -17.08
N GLU A 42 31.40 -37.13 -17.34
CA GLU A 42 32.38 -37.69 -16.43
C GLU A 42 33.71 -36.88 -16.38
N VAL A 43 34.04 -36.15 -17.43
CA VAL A 43 35.30 -35.39 -17.56
C VAL A 43 35.14 -33.91 -17.26
N GLU A 44 33.94 -33.45 -16.83
CA GLU A 44 33.65 -32.06 -16.47
C GLU A 44 34.26 -31.01 -17.41
N ILE A 45 34.22 -31.25 -18.72
CA ILE A 45 34.70 -30.26 -19.69
C ILE A 45 33.69 -29.14 -19.69
N ASP A 46 33.99 -28.05 -19.02
CA ASP A 46 33.23 -26.80 -19.04
C ASP A 46 33.11 -26.32 -20.49
N LYS A 47 31.89 -26.34 -21.01
CA LYS A 47 31.58 -25.46 -22.11
C LYS A 47 31.29 -24.09 -21.53
N GLU A 48 32.03 -23.11 -22.01
CA GLU A 48 31.44 -21.76 -22.04
C GLU A 48 30.06 -21.90 -22.71
N ASN A 49 29.02 -21.85 -21.91
CA ASN A 49 27.66 -21.79 -22.41
C ASN A 49 27.56 -20.47 -23.18
N HIS A 50 27.79 -20.50 -24.47
CA HIS A 50 27.29 -19.44 -25.33
C HIS A 50 25.79 -19.38 -25.08
N ILE A 51 25.36 -18.37 -24.30
CA ILE A 51 23.97 -18.05 -24.13
C ILE A 51 23.44 -17.74 -25.52
N GLY A 52 22.98 -18.80 -26.20
CA GLY A 52 22.39 -18.66 -27.52
C GLY A 52 21.08 -17.91 -27.40
N GLY A 53 20.99 -16.75 -27.98
CA GLY A 53 19.80 -15.92 -28.07
C GLY A 53 19.98 -14.88 -29.15
N CYS A 54 18.88 -14.36 -29.67
CA CYS A 54 18.96 -13.22 -30.58
C CYS A 54 19.54 -12.02 -29.82
N PRO A 55 20.54 -11.30 -30.38
CA PRO A 55 21.05 -10.08 -29.73
C PRO A 55 19.92 -9.10 -29.42
N SER A 56 20.06 -8.39 -28.32
CA SER A 56 19.07 -7.37 -27.93
C SER A 56 18.95 -6.31 -29.04
N LYS A 57 17.72 -6.02 -29.47
CA LYS A 57 17.42 -4.94 -30.42
C LYS A 57 17.64 -3.55 -29.82
N LEU A 58 17.70 -3.45 -28.49
CA LEU A 58 17.86 -2.21 -27.74
C LEU A 58 19.30 -2.08 -27.25
N SER A 59 19.92 -0.93 -27.55
CA SER A 59 21.20 -0.56 -26.97
C SER A 59 21.08 -0.20 -25.49
N PRO A 60 22.17 -0.14 -24.72
CA PRO A 60 22.14 0.38 -23.36
C PRO A 60 21.55 1.79 -23.24
N CYS A 61 21.81 2.66 -24.23
CA CYS A 61 21.25 4.01 -24.28
C CYS A 61 19.72 3.98 -24.44
N ASP A 62 19.18 3.10 -25.30
CA ASP A 62 17.75 2.96 -25.50
C ASP A 62 17.07 2.45 -24.23
N LYS A 63 17.67 1.48 -23.54
CA LYS A 63 17.18 0.99 -22.24
C LYS A 63 17.14 2.10 -21.20
N SER A 64 18.20 2.91 -21.11
CA SER A 64 18.25 4.06 -20.19
C SER A 64 17.23 5.14 -20.54
N ALA A 65 16.97 5.37 -21.83
CA ALA A 65 15.93 6.29 -22.27
C ALA A 65 14.53 5.81 -21.87
N ILE A 66 14.23 4.51 -22.06
CA ILE A 66 12.98 3.88 -21.62
C ILE A 66 12.75 4.10 -20.11
N ILE A 67 13.75 3.76 -19.29
CA ILE A 67 13.69 3.89 -17.84
C ILE A 67 13.44 5.36 -17.44
N ARG A 68 14.18 6.30 -18.05
CA ARG A 68 14.04 7.72 -17.76
C ARG A 68 12.65 8.26 -18.06
N GLN A 69 11.99 7.85 -19.15
CA GLN A 69 10.64 8.32 -19.47
C GLN A 69 9.61 7.94 -18.40
N ILE A 70 9.75 6.74 -17.81
CA ILE A 70 8.90 6.27 -16.71
C ILE A 70 9.25 6.99 -15.40
N THR A 71 10.54 7.09 -15.04
CA THR A 71 10.97 7.65 -13.75
C THR A 71 10.72 9.14 -13.64
N THR A 72 10.78 9.88 -14.75
CA THR A 72 10.45 11.32 -14.79
C THR A 72 8.94 11.58 -14.85
N GLY A 73 8.12 10.53 -15.01
CA GLY A 73 6.66 10.67 -15.12
C GLY A 73 6.17 11.29 -16.41
N HIS A 74 7.04 11.40 -17.45
CA HIS A 74 6.61 11.89 -18.77
C HIS A 74 5.67 10.91 -19.47
N LEU A 75 5.88 9.60 -19.28
CA LEU A 75 5.04 8.54 -19.82
C LEU A 75 4.65 7.55 -18.72
N ASP A 76 3.39 7.12 -18.72
CA ASP A 76 2.81 6.35 -17.62
C ASP A 76 2.83 4.83 -17.81
N ASN A 77 2.98 4.37 -19.05
CA ASN A 77 2.86 2.95 -19.35
C ASN A 77 3.75 2.49 -20.53
N ALA A 78 3.99 1.18 -20.57
CA ALA A 78 4.87 0.58 -21.58
C ALA A 78 4.41 0.81 -23.03
N VAL A 79 3.11 1.00 -23.29
CA VAL A 79 2.58 1.27 -24.63
C VAL A 79 3.00 2.63 -25.11
N GLN A 80 2.85 3.67 -24.29
CA GLN A 80 3.28 5.04 -24.59
C GLN A 80 4.80 5.10 -24.77
N VAL A 81 5.56 4.42 -23.90
CA VAL A 81 7.02 4.33 -24.04
C VAL A 81 7.41 3.61 -25.33
N THR A 82 6.67 2.58 -25.74
CA THR A 82 6.92 1.87 -27.01
C THR A 82 6.71 2.79 -28.22
N GLN A 83 5.63 3.57 -28.20
CA GLN A 83 5.38 4.56 -29.26
C GLN A 83 6.50 5.61 -29.33
N PHE A 84 6.90 6.13 -28.17
CA PHE A 84 7.99 7.09 -28.08
C PHE A 84 9.31 6.54 -28.64
N ILE A 85 9.75 5.35 -28.17
CA ILE A 85 11.05 4.80 -28.56
C ILE A 85 11.06 4.35 -30.02
N ASN A 86 9.95 3.87 -30.57
CA ASN A 86 9.84 3.47 -31.99
C ASN A 86 9.97 4.63 -32.97
N ASN A 87 9.79 5.87 -32.53
CA ASN A 87 10.05 7.06 -33.33
C ASN A 87 11.55 7.32 -33.51
N THR A 88 12.39 6.73 -32.69
CA THR A 88 13.85 6.93 -32.69
C THR A 88 14.63 5.69 -33.15
N LEU A 89 14.00 4.52 -33.08
CA LEU A 89 14.65 3.26 -33.45
C LEU A 89 14.54 2.97 -34.96
N PRO A 90 15.57 2.40 -35.59
CA PRO A 90 15.54 1.99 -37.01
C PRO A 90 14.60 0.80 -37.28
N TYR A 91 14.24 0.04 -36.23
CA TYR A 91 13.28 -1.06 -36.32
C TYR A 91 12.35 -1.06 -35.09
N PRO A 92 11.06 -1.33 -35.30
CA PRO A 92 10.09 -1.27 -34.19
C PRO A 92 10.31 -2.41 -33.18
N VAL A 93 10.09 -2.07 -31.92
CA VAL A 93 10.02 -3.02 -30.83
C VAL A 93 8.58 -3.11 -30.32
N THR A 94 8.27 -4.22 -29.65
CA THR A 94 6.95 -4.43 -29.07
C THR A 94 6.90 -3.89 -27.62
N SER A 95 5.69 -3.63 -27.12
CA SER A 95 5.49 -3.25 -25.72
C SER A 95 5.98 -4.33 -24.75
N GLN A 96 5.99 -5.60 -25.16
CA GLN A 96 6.56 -6.69 -24.35
C GLN A 96 8.08 -6.51 -24.19
N THR A 97 8.79 -6.03 -25.22
CA THR A 97 10.23 -5.75 -25.13
C THR A 97 10.49 -4.62 -24.12
N VAL A 98 9.69 -3.56 -24.17
CA VAL A 98 9.76 -2.47 -23.16
C VAL A 98 9.44 -2.99 -21.75
N CYS A 99 8.40 -3.81 -21.60
CA CYS A 99 8.08 -4.44 -20.31
C CYS A 99 9.24 -5.31 -19.77
N ASN A 100 9.95 -6.02 -20.63
CA ASN A 100 11.10 -6.82 -20.21
C ASN A 100 12.24 -5.94 -19.71
N VAL A 101 12.55 -4.83 -20.41
CA VAL A 101 13.55 -3.85 -19.96
C VAL A 101 13.18 -3.26 -18.59
N LEU A 102 11.92 -2.88 -18.41
CA LEU A 102 11.46 -2.35 -17.13
C LEU A 102 11.56 -3.39 -15.99
N LYS A 103 11.26 -4.66 -16.28
CA LYS A 103 11.41 -5.75 -15.30
C LYS A 103 12.88 -6.05 -14.97
N GLU A 104 13.78 -5.98 -15.96
CA GLU A 104 15.23 -6.10 -15.75
C GLU A 104 15.74 -5.05 -14.76
N ASP A 105 15.17 -3.85 -14.77
CA ASP A 105 15.48 -2.76 -13.84
C ASP A 105 14.55 -2.71 -12.61
N SER A 106 13.92 -3.84 -12.26
CA SER A 106 13.09 -4.03 -11.08
C SER A 106 11.78 -3.24 -11.03
N PHE A 107 11.31 -2.69 -12.15
CA PHE A 107 9.98 -2.09 -12.23
C PHE A 107 8.88 -3.14 -12.34
N TYR A 108 7.76 -2.90 -11.69
CA TYR A 108 6.55 -3.70 -11.84
C TYR A 108 5.33 -2.80 -12.08
N ALA A 109 4.37 -3.32 -12.82
CA ALA A 109 3.12 -2.61 -13.06
C ALA A 109 2.25 -2.62 -11.78
N SER A 110 1.86 -1.44 -11.33
CA SER A 110 0.97 -1.25 -10.20
C SER A 110 -0.18 -0.31 -10.56
N THR A 111 -1.31 -0.44 -9.87
CA THR A 111 -2.41 0.51 -10.01
C THR A 111 -2.08 1.78 -9.22
N LYS A 112 -2.27 2.95 -9.85
CA LYS A 112 -2.11 4.24 -9.15
C LYS A 112 -3.10 4.29 -7.97
N GLN A 113 -2.59 4.63 -6.80
CA GLN A 113 -3.42 4.83 -5.62
C GLN A 113 -4.24 6.12 -5.78
N LYS A 114 -5.48 6.10 -5.29
CA LYS A 114 -6.31 7.30 -5.18
C LYS A 114 -5.94 8.01 -3.89
N VAL A 115 -5.40 9.20 -4.00
CA VAL A 115 -4.99 10.04 -2.87
C VAL A 115 -5.54 11.46 -3.07
N PRO A 116 -5.75 12.25 -2.01
CA PRO A 116 -6.19 13.64 -2.13
C PRO A 116 -5.25 14.46 -3.01
N LEU A 117 -5.79 15.41 -3.78
CA LEU A 117 -4.97 16.31 -4.59
C LEU A 117 -4.28 17.34 -3.71
N LEU A 118 -2.98 17.21 -3.50
CA LEU A 118 -2.20 18.18 -2.74
C LEU A 118 -1.79 19.37 -3.60
N LYS A 119 -2.01 20.57 -3.06
CA LYS A 119 -1.50 21.85 -3.60
C LYS A 119 -0.18 22.19 -2.90
N ALA A 120 0.62 23.09 -3.49
CA ALA A 120 1.90 23.53 -2.89
C ALA A 120 1.75 24.00 -1.43
N ARG A 121 0.64 24.70 -1.10
CA ARG A 121 0.34 25.12 0.28
C ARG A 121 0.18 23.95 1.25
N HIS A 122 -0.39 22.80 0.78
CA HIS A 122 -0.57 21.61 1.61
C HIS A 122 0.77 20.96 1.91
N HIS A 123 1.64 20.82 0.91
CA HIS A 123 3.02 20.36 1.10
C HIS A 123 3.78 21.21 2.12
N THR A 124 3.65 22.54 2.02
CA THR A 124 4.31 23.48 2.96
C THR A 124 3.76 23.31 4.37
N ALA A 125 2.44 23.17 4.53
CA ALA A 125 1.82 22.99 5.83
C ALA A 125 2.22 21.65 6.49
N CYS A 126 2.21 20.54 5.73
CA CYS A 126 2.66 19.23 6.24
C CYS A 126 4.14 19.24 6.64
N LEU A 127 5.01 19.90 5.82
CA LEU A 127 6.44 20.05 6.17
C LEU A 127 6.64 20.91 7.43
N LYS A 128 5.87 21.97 7.56
CA LYS A 128 5.93 22.83 8.75
C LYS A 128 5.55 22.02 9.99
N PHE A 129 4.41 21.36 9.96
CA PHE A 129 3.93 20.50 11.04
C PHE A 129 4.97 19.43 11.41
N ALA A 130 5.51 18.71 10.42
CA ALA A 130 6.51 17.69 10.67
C ALA A 130 7.80 18.25 11.30
N ARG A 131 8.24 19.47 10.92
CA ARG A 131 9.42 20.12 11.54
C ARG A 131 9.17 20.54 12.98
N GLU A 132 8.00 21.09 13.25
CA GLU A 132 7.62 21.55 14.59
C GLU A 132 7.49 20.39 15.59
N HIS A 133 7.13 19.19 15.08
CA HIS A 133 6.94 18.00 15.90
C HIS A 133 8.03 16.92 15.72
N MET A 134 9.16 17.26 15.07
CA MET A 134 10.25 16.31 14.84
C MET A 134 10.90 15.83 16.13
N GLU A 135 10.99 16.69 17.12
CA GLU A 135 11.57 16.42 18.43
C GLU A 135 10.56 15.79 19.41
N TRP A 136 9.30 15.68 19.01
CA TRP A 136 8.29 15.04 19.85
C TRP A 136 8.59 13.57 20.02
N THR A 137 8.67 13.16 21.27
CA THR A 137 8.84 11.78 21.68
C THR A 137 7.49 11.04 21.66
N VAL A 138 7.50 9.73 21.84
CA VAL A 138 6.25 8.98 22.04
C VAL A 138 5.49 9.47 23.27
N GLU A 139 6.21 9.91 24.34
CA GLU A 139 5.59 10.46 25.55
C GLU A 139 4.79 11.74 25.27
N ASP A 140 5.28 12.59 24.35
CA ASP A 140 4.54 13.79 23.94
C ASP A 140 3.29 13.41 23.15
N TRP A 141 3.39 12.45 22.23
CA TRP A 141 2.27 11.97 21.45
C TRP A 141 1.21 11.21 22.27
N LYS A 142 1.55 10.66 23.43
CA LYS A 142 0.60 10.04 24.38
C LYS A 142 -0.39 11.04 24.95
N LYS A 143 -0.04 12.33 25.01
CA LYS A 143 -0.88 13.41 25.52
C LYS A 143 -1.95 13.85 24.51
N VAL A 144 -2.00 13.27 23.31
CA VAL A 144 -2.93 13.67 22.26
C VAL A 144 -4.15 12.76 22.26
N LEU A 145 -5.33 13.37 22.31
CA LEU A 145 -6.59 12.72 21.99
C LEU A 145 -6.84 12.90 20.48
N TRP A 146 -6.84 11.81 19.76
CA TRP A 146 -7.01 11.75 18.30
C TRP A 146 -8.47 11.57 17.95
N SER A 147 -9.00 12.36 17.02
CA SER A 147 -10.39 12.26 16.61
C SER A 147 -10.58 12.38 15.09
N ASP A 148 -11.69 11.85 14.61
CA ASP A 148 -12.13 12.00 13.23
C ASP A 148 -13.55 11.45 13.03
N GLU A 149 -14.14 11.68 11.85
CA GLU A 149 -15.36 11.07 11.40
C GLU A 149 -15.09 10.00 10.35
N THR A 150 -15.89 8.93 10.41
CA THR A 150 -15.88 7.94 9.33
C THR A 150 -17.28 7.51 8.92
N LYS A 151 -17.42 7.23 7.64
CA LYS A 151 -18.63 6.64 7.08
C LYS A 151 -18.47 5.12 7.04
N ILE A 152 -19.47 4.41 7.56
CA ILE A 152 -19.53 2.95 7.56
C ILE A 152 -20.75 2.53 6.73
N ASN A 153 -20.51 1.80 5.64
CA ASN A 153 -21.58 1.30 4.78
C ASN A 153 -22.12 -0.03 5.32
N ARG A 154 -23.44 -0.16 5.37
CA ARG A 154 -24.10 -1.41 5.79
C ARG A 154 -23.82 -2.57 4.83
N ILE A 155 -23.81 -2.29 3.54
CA ILE A 155 -23.56 -3.27 2.48
C ILE A 155 -22.51 -2.71 1.53
N GLY A 156 -21.61 -3.57 1.11
CA GLY A 156 -20.51 -3.21 0.22
C GLY A 156 -19.17 -3.11 0.96
N SER A 157 -18.13 -2.95 0.19
CA SER A 157 -16.77 -2.75 0.72
C SER A 157 -16.27 -1.37 0.35
N ASP A 158 -15.68 -0.68 1.29
CA ASP A 158 -14.99 0.60 1.07
C ASP A 158 -13.68 0.42 0.27
N GLY A 159 -13.38 -0.81 -0.15
CA GLY A 159 -12.18 -1.15 -0.92
C GLY A 159 -12.40 -2.26 -1.95
N ARG A 160 -11.38 -2.54 -2.74
CA ARG A 160 -11.39 -3.65 -3.70
C ARG A 160 -11.37 -4.99 -2.96
N GLN A 161 -12.38 -5.82 -3.22
CA GLN A 161 -12.36 -7.23 -2.80
C GLN A 161 -11.67 -8.06 -3.88
N VAL A 162 -10.64 -8.82 -3.50
CA VAL A 162 -9.91 -9.72 -4.39
C VAL A 162 -10.34 -11.15 -4.10
N VAL A 163 -10.75 -11.88 -5.13
CA VAL A 163 -11.10 -13.29 -5.05
C VAL A 163 -10.26 -14.12 -6.02
N TRP A 164 -9.91 -15.32 -5.61
CA TRP A 164 -9.28 -16.28 -6.47
C TRP A 164 -10.35 -17.00 -7.31
N LYS A 165 -10.27 -16.88 -8.65
CA LYS A 165 -11.16 -17.58 -9.57
C LYS A 165 -10.37 -18.23 -10.71
N LYS A 166 -10.94 -19.30 -11.27
CA LYS A 166 -10.39 -19.93 -12.48
C LYS A 166 -10.63 -19.05 -13.71
N LYS A 167 -9.71 -19.11 -14.67
CA LYS A 167 -9.91 -18.45 -15.97
C LYS A 167 -11.18 -19.00 -16.62
N LYS A 168 -12.09 -18.12 -17.05
CA LYS A 168 -13.44 -18.46 -17.59
C LYS A 168 -14.45 -19.02 -16.57
N GLU A 169 -14.20 -18.92 -15.26
CA GLU A 169 -15.21 -19.24 -14.24
C GLU A 169 -16.41 -18.31 -14.39
N GLN A 170 -17.62 -18.87 -14.36
CA GLN A 170 -18.86 -18.10 -14.42
C GLN A 170 -19.02 -17.22 -13.18
N ILE A 171 -19.80 -16.15 -13.34
CA ILE A 171 -20.16 -15.25 -12.23
C ILE A 171 -20.99 -16.05 -11.22
N SER A 172 -20.64 -15.97 -9.95
CA SER A 172 -21.30 -16.62 -8.83
C SER A 172 -21.27 -15.71 -7.60
N ASP A 173 -22.08 -16.02 -6.60
CA ASP A 173 -22.12 -15.27 -5.33
C ASP A 173 -20.75 -15.17 -4.67
N ARG A 174 -19.91 -16.19 -4.84
CA ARG A 174 -18.51 -16.21 -4.37
C ARG A 174 -17.62 -15.20 -5.07
N THR A 175 -17.90 -14.87 -6.33
CA THR A 175 -17.07 -14.01 -7.19
C THR A 175 -17.66 -12.64 -7.41
N THR A 176 -18.77 -12.32 -6.76
CA THR A 176 -19.47 -11.02 -6.83
C THR A 176 -19.62 -10.40 -5.46
N THR A 177 -19.64 -9.09 -5.43
CA THR A 177 -20.03 -8.33 -4.24
C THR A 177 -21.45 -7.82 -4.46
N PRO A 178 -22.40 -8.14 -3.56
CA PRO A 178 -23.76 -7.66 -3.70
C PRO A 178 -23.80 -6.13 -3.63
N THR A 179 -24.53 -5.53 -4.55
CA THR A 179 -24.82 -4.10 -4.55
C THR A 179 -26.31 -3.87 -4.43
N VAL A 180 -26.71 -2.84 -3.69
CA VAL A 180 -28.12 -2.47 -3.52
C VAL A 180 -28.38 -1.20 -4.32
N LYS A 181 -29.39 -1.25 -5.21
CA LYS A 181 -29.84 -0.08 -5.97
C LYS A 181 -30.71 0.84 -5.08
N HIS A 182 -30.71 2.13 -5.40
CA HIS A 182 -31.62 3.14 -4.82
C HIS A 182 -31.54 3.34 -3.29
N GLY A 183 -30.32 3.45 -2.74
CA GLY A 183 -30.13 3.88 -1.34
C GLY A 183 -30.55 2.86 -0.27
N GLY A 184 -30.99 1.65 -0.66
CA GLY A 184 -31.41 0.60 0.27
C GLY A 184 -30.26 0.00 1.09
N GLY A 185 -29.00 0.41 0.84
CA GLY A 185 -27.84 -0.05 1.59
C GLY A 185 -27.78 0.51 3.00
N GLY A 186 -28.16 1.75 3.21
CA GLY A 186 -27.93 2.49 4.44
C GLY A 186 -26.44 2.71 4.72
N ASN A 187 -26.14 3.74 5.44
CA ASN A 187 -24.79 3.99 5.97
C ASN A 187 -24.93 4.67 7.32
N LEU A 188 -23.87 4.58 8.10
CA LEU A 188 -23.73 5.21 9.40
C LEU A 188 -22.56 6.19 9.29
N MET A 189 -22.76 7.42 9.77
CA MET A 189 -21.66 8.35 10.02
C MET A 189 -21.38 8.30 11.52
N VAL A 190 -20.14 8.10 11.89
CA VAL A 190 -19.72 8.08 13.29
C VAL A 190 -18.57 9.04 13.50
N TRP A 191 -18.55 9.69 14.65
CA TRP A 191 -17.40 10.37 15.19
C TRP A 191 -16.81 9.50 16.30
N GLY A 192 -15.51 9.50 16.44
CA GLY A 192 -14.84 8.77 17.52
C GLY A 192 -13.49 9.34 17.84
N CYS A 193 -12.97 9.00 19.00
CA CYS A 193 -11.65 9.42 19.44
C CYS A 193 -10.92 8.29 20.18
N PHE A 194 -9.59 8.40 20.24
CA PHE A 194 -8.76 7.47 20.97
C PHE A 194 -7.50 8.13 21.51
N GLY A 195 -6.95 7.57 22.56
CA GLY A 195 -5.68 7.97 23.14
C GLY A 195 -4.77 6.76 23.41
N TRP A 196 -3.72 7.00 24.17
CA TRP A 196 -2.75 5.95 24.50
C TRP A 196 -3.38 4.78 25.27
N ASN A 197 -4.29 5.06 26.20
CA ASN A 197 -4.90 4.06 27.07
C ASN A 197 -6.07 3.29 26.43
N GLY A 198 -6.43 3.61 25.17
CA GLY A 198 -7.47 2.90 24.44
C GLY A 198 -8.35 3.82 23.60
N VAL A 199 -9.53 3.31 23.28
CA VAL A 199 -10.55 4.07 22.56
C VAL A 199 -11.39 4.91 23.55
N GLY A 200 -11.72 6.13 23.12
CA GLY A 200 -12.67 6.99 23.81
C GLY A 200 -14.09 6.80 23.30
N LYS A 201 -14.90 7.83 23.45
CA LYS A 201 -16.30 7.82 23.02
C LYS A 201 -16.45 7.59 21.52
N LEU A 202 -17.47 6.86 21.17
CA LEU A 202 -17.98 6.73 19.80
C LEU A 202 -19.39 7.33 19.75
N VAL A 203 -19.65 8.23 18.81
CA VAL A 203 -20.92 8.93 18.69
C VAL A 203 -21.50 8.73 17.28
N GLU A 204 -22.79 8.37 17.21
CA GLU A 204 -23.52 8.34 15.93
C GLU A 204 -23.87 9.76 15.50
N VAL A 205 -23.44 10.14 14.30
CA VAL A 205 -23.73 11.44 13.73
C VAL A 205 -25.05 11.39 12.96
N GLN A 206 -26.03 12.12 13.42
CA GLN A 206 -27.36 12.17 12.80
C GLN A 206 -27.40 13.20 11.67
N GLY A 207 -27.77 12.75 10.47
CA GLY A 207 -27.91 13.64 9.31
C GLY A 207 -26.58 14.22 8.82
N ILE A 208 -26.53 15.55 8.65
CA ILE A 208 -25.34 16.32 8.24
C ILE A 208 -24.86 17.11 9.46
N MET A 209 -23.69 16.77 9.96
CA MET A 209 -23.08 17.44 11.09
C MET A 209 -22.85 18.93 10.81
N ASP A 210 -23.44 19.78 11.60
CA ASP A 210 -23.14 21.21 11.63
C ASP A 210 -22.28 21.58 12.86
N LYS A 211 -21.99 22.87 13.02
CA LYS A 211 -21.18 23.37 14.13
C LYS A 211 -21.81 23.17 15.51
N HIS A 212 -23.13 23.13 15.59
CA HIS A 212 -23.85 22.94 16.89
C HIS A 212 -23.78 21.49 17.30
N GLN A 213 -24.12 20.57 16.39
CA GLN A 213 -23.97 19.14 16.64
C GLN A 213 -22.52 18.74 16.93
N TYR A 214 -21.55 19.42 16.28
CA TYR A 214 -20.14 19.20 16.60
C TYR A 214 -19.81 19.60 18.04
N CYS A 215 -20.30 20.75 18.53
CA CYS A 215 -20.09 21.15 19.94
C CYS A 215 -20.79 20.23 20.93
N GLU A 216 -21.97 19.69 20.57
CA GLU A 216 -22.63 18.65 21.39
C GLU A 216 -21.76 17.38 21.47
N ILE A 217 -21.16 16.98 20.35
CA ILE A 217 -20.22 15.84 20.34
C ILE A 217 -18.96 16.13 21.16
N LEU A 218 -18.44 17.36 21.13
CA LEU A 218 -17.31 17.75 21.96
C LEU A 218 -17.66 17.66 23.45
N GLU A 219 -18.82 18.18 23.84
CA GLU A 219 -19.28 18.17 25.24
C GLU A 219 -19.45 16.75 25.77
N ASP A 220 -20.21 15.91 25.02
CA ASP A 220 -20.54 14.54 25.46
C ASP A 220 -19.41 13.56 25.21
N GLY A 221 -18.57 13.80 24.20
CA GLY A 221 -17.57 12.84 23.72
C GLY A 221 -16.15 13.11 24.20
N VAL A 222 -15.70 14.35 24.11
CA VAL A 222 -14.28 14.68 24.39
C VAL A 222 -14.04 14.76 25.89
N VAL A 223 -14.93 15.41 26.64
CA VAL A 223 -14.78 15.56 28.12
C VAL A 223 -14.73 14.18 28.76
N GLU A 224 -15.74 13.32 28.51
CA GLU A 224 -15.77 11.94 29.02
C GLU A 224 -14.52 11.14 28.58
N SER A 225 -14.05 11.32 27.34
CA SER A 225 -12.90 10.59 26.85
C SER A 225 -11.59 10.98 27.50
N PHE A 226 -11.40 12.24 27.86
CA PHE A 226 -10.21 12.67 28.62
C PHE A 226 -10.16 12.00 30.01
N GLU A 227 -11.31 11.90 30.68
CA GLU A 227 -11.40 11.24 31.98
C GLU A 227 -11.15 9.73 31.87
N VAL A 228 -11.86 9.06 30.95
CA VAL A 228 -11.76 7.59 30.78
C VAL A 228 -10.35 7.17 30.32
N LEU A 229 -9.67 7.99 29.52
CA LEU A 229 -8.34 7.70 29.01
C LEU A 229 -7.20 8.24 29.90
N ASP A 230 -7.55 8.82 31.07
CA ASP A 230 -6.58 9.34 32.06
C ASP A 230 -5.59 10.33 31.45
N LEU A 231 -6.12 11.28 30.66
CA LEU A 231 -5.35 12.38 30.08
C LEU A 231 -5.40 13.60 31.03
N GLU A 232 -4.28 13.90 31.66
CA GLU A 232 -4.17 14.92 32.70
C GLU A 232 -4.50 16.34 32.18
N GLU A 233 -5.14 17.14 33.01
CA GLU A 233 -5.42 18.56 32.71
C GLU A 233 -4.12 19.37 32.54
N GLY A 234 -4.16 20.35 31.62
CA GLY A 234 -3.05 21.27 31.36
C GLY A 234 -1.92 20.73 30.46
N GLU A 235 -1.84 19.41 30.24
CA GLU A 235 -0.85 18.80 29.34
C GLU A 235 -1.48 18.05 28.17
N ARG A 236 -2.78 18.19 27.94
CA ARG A 236 -3.55 17.44 26.93
C ARG A 236 -3.71 18.25 25.64
N TYR A 237 -3.55 17.55 24.52
CA TYR A 237 -3.81 18.07 23.19
C TYR A 237 -5.01 17.37 22.58
N PHE A 238 -5.75 18.12 21.77
CA PHE A 238 -6.81 17.56 20.96
C PHE A 238 -6.46 17.68 19.46
N GLN A 239 -6.63 16.59 18.72
CA GLN A 239 -6.44 16.62 17.28
C GLN A 239 -7.80 16.60 16.57
N GLN A 240 -8.00 17.54 15.68
CA GLN A 240 -9.11 17.58 14.71
C GLN A 240 -8.59 18.07 13.36
N ASP A 241 -9.36 17.84 12.30
CA ASP A 241 -9.06 18.40 10.99
C ASP A 241 -9.54 19.86 10.84
N ASN A 242 -9.29 20.45 9.66
CA ASN A 242 -9.68 21.84 9.38
C ASN A 242 -11.05 21.95 8.68
N ASP A 243 -12.00 21.05 8.97
CA ASP A 243 -13.37 21.23 8.47
C ASP A 243 -13.94 22.57 8.98
N PRO A 244 -14.68 23.34 8.15
CA PRO A 244 -15.26 24.61 8.59
C PRO A 244 -16.11 24.55 9.88
N LYS A 245 -16.76 23.42 10.15
CA LYS A 245 -17.52 23.21 11.40
C LYS A 245 -16.59 23.13 12.62
N HIS A 246 -15.41 22.50 12.48
CA HIS A 246 -14.39 22.39 13.54
C HIS A 246 -13.67 23.71 13.78
N ALA A 247 -13.46 24.50 12.72
CA ALA A 247 -12.85 25.83 12.80
C ALA A 247 -13.87 26.95 13.07
N SER A 248 -15.11 26.62 13.44
CA SER A 248 -16.14 27.61 13.77
C SER A 248 -15.80 28.36 15.07
N HIS A 249 -16.27 29.62 15.17
CA HIS A 249 -16.10 30.39 16.41
C HIS A 249 -16.68 29.65 17.63
N LEU A 250 -17.81 28.95 17.45
CA LEU A 250 -18.45 28.19 18.53
C LEU A 250 -17.54 27.08 19.05
N ALA A 251 -16.94 26.29 18.16
CA ALA A 251 -16.01 25.22 18.54
C ALA A 251 -14.71 25.80 19.16
N THR A 252 -14.17 26.88 18.59
CA THR A 252 -12.98 27.54 19.15
C THR A 252 -13.23 28.03 20.57
N GLN A 253 -14.38 28.72 20.79
CA GLN A 253 -14.76 29.17 22.12
C GLN A 253 -14.92 28.01 23.10
N TRP A 254 -15.52 26.91 22.65
CA TRP A 254 -15.68 25.71 23.48
C TRP A 254 -14.32 25.17 23.96
N PHE A 255 -13.31 25.09 23.08
CA PHE A 255 -11.96 24.63 23.45
C PHE A 255 -11.27 25.61 24.42
N GLU A 256 -11.45 26.92 24.22
CA GLU A 256 -10.95 27.95 25.15
C GLU A 256 -11.59 27.85 26.52
N ASP A 257 -12.92 27.67 26.59
CA ASP A 257 -13.68 27.55 27.85
C ASP A 257 -13.29 26.30 28.65
N HIS A 258 -12.80 25.23 27.97
CA HIS A 258 -12.38 23.98 28.59
C HIS A 258 -10.86 23.83 28.75
N ASP A 259 -10.09 24.88 28.48
CA ASP A 259 -8.62 24.89 28.55
C ASP A 259 -7.96 23.70 27.81
N ILE A 260 -8.48 23.40 26.60
CA ILE A 260 -8.00 22.30 25.75
C ILE A 260 -7.14 22.87 24.60
N GLN A 261 -5.91 22.42 24.51
CA GLN A 261 -5.00 22.82 23.43
C GLN A 261 -5.30 22.01 22.16
N VAL A 262 -5.69 22.71 21.08
CA VAL A 262 -5.93 22.07 19.76
C VAL A 262 -4.65 22.11 18.93
N LEU A 263 -4.25 20.97 18.37
CA LEU A 263 -3.11 20.88 17.47
C LEU A 263 -3.39 21.65 16.17
N VAL A 264 -2.43 22.47 15.72
CA VAL A 264 -2.50 23.17 14.44
C VAL A 264 -2.30 22.15 13.30
N TRP A 265 -3.38 21.57 12.84
CA TRP A 265 -3.37 20.44 11.91
C TRP A 265 -3.19 20.87 10.45
N PRO A 266 -2.35 20.20 9.64
CA PRO A 266 -2.24 20.47 8.20
C PRO A 266 -3.45 19.95 7.44
N SER A 267 -3.98 20.75 6.52
CA SER A 267 -5.12 20.33 5.69
C SER A 267 -4.74 19.23 4.68
N GLN A 268 -5.67 18.33 4.37
CA GLN A 268 -5.50 17.24 3.41
C GLN A 268 -4.38 16.24 3.79
N SER A 269 -4.29 15.89 5.07
CA SER A 269 -3.26 15.00 5.61
C SER A 269 -3.82 13.81 6.39
N PRO A 270 -4.67 12.97 5.78
CA PRO A 270 -5.21 11.79 6.46
C PRO A 270 -4.11 10.79 6.84
N ASP A 271 -3.03 10.74 6.08
CA ASP A 271 -1.86 9.90 6.35
C ASP A 271 -1.10 10.29 7.64
N LEU A 272 -1.30 11.50 8.15
CA LEU A 272 -0.79 11.92 9.46
C LEU A 272 -1.71 11.49 10.61
N ASN A 273 -3.03 11.37 10.37
CA ASN A 273 -3.99 11.03 11.41
C ASN A 273 -3.98 9.52 11.69
N PRO A 274 -3.56 9.06 12.90
CA PRO A 274 -3.49 7.64 13.19
C PRO A 274 -4.86 6.99 13.31
N ILE A 275 -5.95 7.75 13.55
CA ILE A 275 -7.31 7.20 13.66
C ILE A 275 -7.80 6.59 12.36
N GLU A 276 -7.27 7.00 11.20
CA GLU A 276 -7.64 6.42 9.91
C GLU A 276 -7.32 4.91 9.87
N HIS A 277 -6.20 4.49 10.42
CA HIS A 277 -5.87 3.07 10.57
C HIS A 277 -6.72 2.37 11.63
N LEU A 278 -7.16 3.09 12.65
CA LEU A 278 -8.11 2.55 13.64
C LEU A 278 -9.47 2.29 12.98
N TRP A 279 -9.92 3.20 12.10
CA TRP A 279 -11.11 2.98 11.27
C TRP A 279 -10.97 1.79 10.32
N GLU A 280 -9.80 1.59 9.73
CA GLU A 280 -9.54 0.41 8.91
C GLU A 280 -9.61 -0.88 9.75
N HIS A 281 -9.04 -0.88 10.95
CA HIS A 281 -9.12 -1.99 11.90
C HIS A 281 -10.58 -2.32 12.24
N LEU A 282 -11.37 -1.33 12.64
CA LEU A 282 -12.80 -1.49 12.94
C LEU A 282 -13.58 -2.07 11.74
N LYS A 283 -13.41 -1.48 10.57
CA LYS A 283 -14.04 -1.96 9.33
C LYS A 283 -13.61 -3.40 8.98
N HIS A 284 -12.37 -3.78 9.31
CA HIS A 284 -11.89 -5.15 9.13
C HIS A 284 -12.59 -6.12 10.10
N CYS A 285 -12.80 -5.73 11.36
CA CYS A 285 -13.54 -6.54 12.33
C CYS A 285 -15.00 -6.71 11.91
N LEU A 286 -15.67 -5.65 11.45
CA LEU A 286 -17.04 -5.74 10.95
C LEU A 286 -17.19 -6.69 9.73
N LYS A 287 -16.17 -6.83 8.90
CA LYS A 287 -16.17 -7.79 7.77
C LYS A 287 -16.13 -9.27 8.19
N LYS A 288 -15.76 -9.57 9.45
CA LYS A 288 -15.71 -10.95 9.96
C LYS A 288 -17.09 -11.51 10.32
N TYR A 289 -18.12 -10.66 10.43
CA TYR A 289 -19.48 -11.11 10.70
C TYR A 289 -20.00 -11.97 9.54
N PRO A 290 -20.68 -13.09 9.83
CA PRO A 290 -21.10 -14.07 8.83
C PRO A 290 -22.19 -13.53 7.88
N SER A 291 -22.91 -12.49 8.28
CA SER A 291 -23.96 -11.87 7.48
C SER A 291 -23.94 -10.34 7.63
N PRO A 292 -24.35 -9.61 6.57
CA PRO A 292 -24.51 -8.16 6.69
C PRO A 292 -25.60 -7.82 7.70
N PRO A 293 -25.52 -6.65 8.36
CA PRO A 293 -26.54 -6.22 9.32
C PRO A 293 -27.88 -5.98 8.62
N LYS A 294 -29.00 -6.32 9.29
CA LYS A 294 -30.37 -6.19 8.75
C LYS A 294 -30.79 -4.74 8.55
N GLY A 295 -30.28 -3.83 9.40
CA GLY A 295 -30.61 -2.40 9.37
C GLY A 295 -29.47 -1.54 9.90
N VAL A 296 -29.69 -0.22 9.94
CA VAL A 296 -28.73 0.75 10.47
C VAL A 296 -28.55 0.59 11.99
N HIS A 297 -29.60 0.24 12.72
CA HIS A 297 -29.51 -0.01 14.17
C HIS A 297 -28.62 -1.21 14.49
N GLU A 298 -28.79 -2.34 13.80
CA GLU A 298 -27.89 -3.49 13.96
C GLU A 298 -26.47 -3.16 13.51
N LEU A 299 -26.29 -2.31 12.51
CA LEU A 299 -24.98 -1.82 12.12
C LEU A 299 -24.34 -1.03 13.27
N TRP A 300 -25.11 -0.11 13.89
CA TRP A 300 -24.63 0.67 15.03
C TRP A 300 -24.23 -0.24 16.22
N ASP A 301 -25.07 -1.19 16.57
CA ASP A 301 -24.79 -2.12 17.67
C ASP A 301 -23.46 -2.87 17.44
N ARG A 302 -23.24 -3.37 16.22
CA ARG A 302 -22.01 -4.05 15.86
C ARG A 302 -20.79 -3.11 15.86
N VAL A 303 -20.96 -1.89 15.38
CA VAL A 303 -19.91 -0.86 15.36
C VAL A 303 -19.50 -0.50 16.77
N ALA A 304 -20.46 -0.25 17.66
CA ALA A 304 -20.21 0.07 19.06
C ALA A 304 -19.56 -1.13 19.80
N GLU A 305 -20.04 -2.35 19.55
CA GLU A 305 -19.46 -3.56 20.12
C GLU A 305 -18.00 -3.76 19.71
N GLU A 306 -17.70 -3.67 18.41
CA GLU A 306 -16.33 -3.86 17.90
C GLU A 306 -15.40 -2.70 18.29
N TRP A 307 -15.90 -1.47 18.40
CA TRP A 307 -15.14 -0.33 18.89
C TRP A 307 -14.68 -0.57 20.33
N ASN A 308 -15.58 -0.95 21.22
CA ASN A 308 -15.28 -1.21 22.63
C ASN A 308 -14.37 -2.44 22.85
N LYS A 309 -14.26 -3.33 21.87
CA LYS A 309 -13.34 -4.48 21.90
C LYS A 309 -11.92 -4.16 21.44
N ILE A 310 -11.67 -2.97 20.90
CA ILE A 310 -10.32 -2.60 20.43
C ILE A 310 -9.39 -2.55 21.62
N PRO A 311 -8.34 -3.40 21.66
CA PRO A 311 -7.45 -3.42 22.80
C PRO A 311 -6.50 -2.21 22.79
N PRO A 312 -6.08 -1.69 23.96
CA PRO A 312 -5.17 -0.55 24.06
C PRO A 312 -3.88 -0.68 23.26
N GLU A 313 -3.36 -1.89 23.09
CA GLU A 313 -2.13 -2.16 22.34
C GLU A 313 -2.23 -1.75 20.87
N VAL A 314 -3.42 -1.78 20.28
CA VAL A 314 -3.66 -1.28 18.92
C VAL A 314 -3.49 0.23 18.91
N CYS A 315 -4.09 0.95 19.85
CA CYS A 315 -3.96 2.39 19.99
C CYS A 315 -2.49 2.81 20.21
N GLN A 316 -1.80 2.11 21.11
CA GLN A 316 -0.38 2.33 21.41
C GLN A 316 0.49 2.18 20.15
N THR A 317 0.31 1.09 19.40
CA THR A 317 1.05 0.86 18.15
C THR A 317 0.85 1.99 17.14
N LEU A 318 -0.37 2.54 17.06
CA LEU A 318 -0.70 3.65 16.17
C LEU A 318 0.00 4.94 16.62
N ILE A 319 -0.02 5.26 17.91
CA ILE A 319 0.62 6.44 18.48
C ILE A 319 2.15 6.33 18.41
N GLU A 320 2.74 5.17 18.68
CA GLU A 320 4.17 4.89 18.48
C GLU A 320 4.63 5.06 17.03
N SER A 321 3.71 5.06 16.08
CA SER A 321 4.05 5.31 14.67
C SER A 321 4.29 6.80 14.37
N MET A 322 3.88 7.72 15.25
CA MET A 322 3.90 9.17 14.98
C MET A 322 5.30 9.74 14.67
N PRO A 323 6.36 9.43 15.43
CA PRO A 323 7.70 9.89 15.06
C PRO A 323 8.11 9.43 13.65
N ARG A 324 7.82 8.16 13.30
CA ARG A 324 8.10 7.64 11.95
C ARG A 324 7.23 8.27 10.85
N ARG A 325 6.00 8.72 11.18
CA ARG A 325 5.15 9.49 10.24
C ARG A 325 5.78 10.86 9.98
N MET A 326 6.31 11.54 11.01
CA MET A 326 7.02 12.82 10.84
C MET A 326 8.23 12.66 9.92
N GLU A 327 9.07 11.65 10.14
CA GLU A 327 10.19 11.33 9.26
C GLU A 327 9.74 11.04 7.82
N ALA A 328 8.65 10.30 7.64
CA ALA A 328 8.11 9.98 6.32
C ALA A 328 7.64 11.24 5.57
N VAL A 329 6.97 12.17 6.24
CA VAL A 329 6.57 13.46 5.67
C VAL A 329 7.79 14.30 5.28
N MET A 330 8.82 14.35 6.12
CA MET A 330 10.07 15.04 5.80
C MET A 330 10.73 14.44 4.55
N LYS A 331 10.82 13.10 4.48
CA LYS A 331 11.36 12.38 3.32
C LYS A 331 10.53 12.61 2.06
N ALA A 332 9.21 12.65 2.18
CA ALA A 332 8.27 12.92 1.07
C ALA A 332 8.17 14.41 0.72
N LYS A 333 8.92 15.30 1.41
CA LYS A 333 8.87 16.76 1.22
C LYS A 333 7.44 17.31 1.34
N GLY A 334 6.68 16.82 2.32
CA GLY A 334 5.29 17.19 2.57
C GLY A 334 4.27 16.53 1.63
N GLY A 335 4.71 15.62 0.76
CA GLY A 335 3.83 14.82 -0.10
C GLY A 335 3.24 13.62 0.64
N HIS A 336 2.45 12.83 -0.08
CA HIS A 336 1.84 11.61 0.45
C HIS A 336 2.87 10.63 0.99
N THR A 337 2.54 10.01 2.11
CA THR A 337 3.36 8.99 2.75
C THR A 337 2.76 7.59 2.53
N LYS A 338 3.36 6.58 3.12
CA LYS A 338 2.86 5.21 3.08
C LYS A 338 1.77 4.90 4.13
N TYR A 339 1.46 5.87 4.99
CA TYR A 339 0.52 5.74 6.09
C TYR A 339 -0.90 6.11 5.68
#